data_ff3361dbff0774ca713ad15f615ace88
#
_entry.id   ff3361dbff0774ca713ad15f615ace88
#
_cell.length_a   1.000
_cell.length_b   1.000
_cell.length_c   1.000
_cell.angle_alpha   90.00
_cell.angle_beta   90.00
_cell.angle_gamma   90.00
#
_symmetry.space_group_name_H-M   'P 1'
#
loop_
_entity.id
_entity.type
_entity.pdbx_description
1 polymer ?
#
loop_
_entity_poly.entity_id
_entity_poly.type
_entity_poly.pdbx_seq_one_letter_code
_entity_poly.pdbx_strand_id
1 'polypeptide(L)'
;LWVSCAGGARANIEIPVERTESKFKNAYCVKLSGLCGGHSGTEIDKGRINAVKALSKILSALNKTELCEFSGGLMDNAIPREASAVIRADEKDEIEAQLDLFSKELKASSKDDTALTLTIEPAECSALPLTDECKDNVLGFINDSQNGVIAMSQSIKGLVETSLNLGIMKLEETKLLVSFSLRSSKNSAKEALCNSLCACTVRHGGSFSLHGEYPAWEYNEVSRVRDVISKEYEALRNEKCEVRAIHAGLECGIFYDKIPGLDCVSFGPNIYDIHTPDERLSVSSVQRVYELLKKVLGKL
;
A
#
# COMPACT_ATOMS: atom_id res chain seq x y z
N LEU A 1 -12.95 19.44 -9.24
CA LEU A 1 -11.80 19.81 -10.03
C LEU A 1 -10.54 19.19 -9.43
N TRP A 2 -9.85 18.29 -10.14
CA TRP A 2 -8.60 17.71 -9.71
C TRP A 2 -7.43 18.57 -10.12
N VAL A 3 -6.47 18.76 -9.20
CA VAL A 3 -5.33 19.68 -9.39
C VAL A 3 -3.99 19.07 -9.01
N SER A 4 -3.99 17.82 -8.59
CA SER A 4 -2.79 17.05 -8.22
C SER A 4 -3.12 15.56 -8.17
N CYS A 5 -2.17 14.71 -8.51
CA CYS A 5 -2.27 13.27 -8.34
C CYS A 5 -0.93 12.66 -7.92
N ALA A 6 -0.99 11.47 -7.30
CA ALA A 6 0.22 10.75 -6.97
C ALA A 6 0.84 10.11 -8.21
N GLY A 7 2.16 10.17 -8.31
CA GLY A 7 2.98 9.22 -9.04
C GLY A 7 3.11 7.92 -8.28
N GLY A 8 3.61 6.88 -8.92
CA GLY A 8 3.81 5.59 -8.28
C GLY A 8 4.92 4.76 -8.91
N ALA A 9 5.23 3.68 -8.21
CA ALA A 9 6.11 2.62 -8.66
C ALA A 9 5.76 1.32 -7.94
N ARG A 10 6.15 0.20 -8.49
CA ARG A 10 6.19 -1.10 -7.82
C ARG A 10 7.64 -1.49 -7.55
N ALA A 11 7.93 -1.89 -6.32
CA ALA A 11 9.23 -2.41 -5.97
C ALA A 11 9.12 -3.90 -5.70
N ASN A 12 9.95 -4.70 -6.39
CA ASN A 12 10.12 -6.12 -6.12
C ASN A 12 11.45 -6.34 -5.43
N ILE A 13 11.39 -7.09 -4.35
CA ILE A 13 12.52 -7.44 -3.50
C ILE A 13 12.67 -8.95 -3.49
N GLU A 14 13.92 -9.42 -3.64
CA GLU A 14 14.29 -10.81 -3.45
C GLU A 14 15.40 -10.88 -2.42
N ILE A 15 15.21 -11.66 -1.36
CA ILE A 15 16.24 -11.93 -0.33
C ILE A 15 16.54 -13.42 -0.35
N PRO A 16 17.79 -13.83 -0.64
CA PRO A 16 18.19 -15.24 -0.58
C PRO A 16 18.02 -15.80 0.84
N VAL A 17 17.62 -17.06 0.93
CA VAL A 17 17.49 -17.75 2.21
C VAL A 17 18.15 -19.12 2.17
N GLU A 18 18.64 -19.54 3.34
CA GLU A 18 19.18 -20.86 3.59
C GLU A 18 18.31 -21.63 4.57
N ARG A 19 18.25 -22.93 4.38
CA ARG A 19 17.44 -23.84 5.18
C ARG A 19 18.31 -24.86 5.89
N THR A 20 17.80 -25.43 6.98
CA THR A 20 18.53 -26.40 7.81
C THR A 20 17.61 -27.51 8.27
N GLU A 21 18.19 -28.58 8.80
CA GLU A 21 17.43 -29.63 9.47
C GLU A 21 16.72 -29.06 10.71
N SER A 22 15.50 -29.54 10.92
CA SER A 22 14.69 -29.06 12.05
C SER A 22 15.15 -29.68 13.39
N LYS A 23 15.14 -28.84 14.43
CA LYS A 23 15.34 -29.23 15.82
C LYS A 23 14.04 -29.71 16.47
N PHE A 24 12.86 -29.38 15.89
CA PHE A 24 11.54 -29.66 16.43
C PHE A 24 10.76 -30.65 15.56
N LYS A 25 9.91 -31.45 16.19
CA LYS A 25 9.14 -32.51 15.50
C LYS A 25 7.80 -31.99 14.98
N ASN A 26 7.13 -31.11 15.73
CA ASN A 26 5.79 -30.69 15.42
C ASN A 26 5.80 -29.44 14.54
N ALA A 27 4.85 -29.36 13.60
CA ALA A 27 4.63 -28.18 12.78
C ALA A 27 3.25 -27.61 13.04
N TYR A 28 3.14 -26.27 13.00
CA TYR A 28 1.91 -25.52 13.24
C TYR A 28 1.77 -24.40 12.23
N CYS A 29 0.54 -24.23 11.73
CA CYS A 29 0.17 -23.06 10.94
C CYS A 29 -0.33 -21.95 11.88
N VAL A 30 0.36 -20.81 11.88
CA VAL A 30 -0.10 -19.58 12.54
C VAL A 30 -0.73 -18.70 11.48
N LYS A 31 -2.02 -18.36 11.65
CA LYS A 31 -2.79 -17.56 10.68
C LYS A 31 -3.41 -16.34 11.33
N LEU A 32 -3.14 -15.17 10.73
CA LEU A 32 -3.83 -13.92 11.00
C LEU A 32 -4.78 -13.63 9.85
N SER A 33 -6.07 -13.45 10.13
CA SER A 33 -7.10 -13.23 9.12
C SER A 33 -8.26 -12.36 9.66
N GLY A 34 -9.24 -12.06 8.80
CA GLY A 34 -10.41 -11.26 9.18
C GLY A 34 -10.15 -9.76 9.26
N LEU A 35 -9.03 -9.28 8.71
CA LEU A 35 -8.75 -7.85 8.62
C LEU A 35 -9.54 -7.18 7.47
N CYS A 36 -9.84 -5.90 7.61
CA CYS A 36 -10.58 -5.14 6.61
C CYS A 36 -9.82 -4.99 5.29
N GLY A 37 -8.49 -4.77 5.37
CA GLY A 37 -7.69 -4.45 4.19
C GLY A 37 -8.18 -3.17 3.51
N GLY A 38 -7.99 -3.05 2.20
CA GLY A 38 -8.44 -1.91 1.40
C GLY A 38 -7.46 -1.54 0.29
N HIS A 39 -7.83 -0.52 -0.50
CA HIS A 39 -6.99 -0.03 -1.58
C HIS A 39 -5.82 0.80 -1.03
N SER A 40 -4.58 0.45 -1.41
CA SER A 40 -3.35 1.09 -0.90
C SER A 40 -3.17 2.57 -1.30
N GLY A 41 -4.01 3.10 -2.18
CA GLY A 41 -4.03 4.52 -2.53
C GLY A 41 -5.12 5.27 -1.77
N THR A 42 -6.38 4.94 -2.02
CA THR A 42 -7.53 5.72 -1.53
C THR A 42 -7.93 5.43 -0.08
N GLU A 43 -7.36 4.39 0.54
CA GLU A 43 -7.73 3.96 1.90
C GLU A 43 -6.51 3.74 2.83
N ILE A 44 -5.31 4.12 2.39
CA ILE A 44 -4.07 3.94 3.15
C ILE A 44 -4.05 4.81 4.43
N ASP A 45 -4.78 5.91 4.42
CA ASP A 45 -4.94 6.85 5.53
C ASP A 45 -5.86 6.36 6.65
N LYS A 46 -6.59 5.27 6.43
CA LYS A 46 -7.51 4.71 7.42
C LYS A 46 -6.82 3.95 8.56
N GLY A 47 -5.48 3.83 8.53
CA GLY A 47 -4.70 3.19 9.59
C GLY A 47 -4.96 1.69 9.75
N ARG A 48 -5.42 1.01 8.68
CA ARG A 48 -5.73 -0.42 8.71
C ARG A 48 -4.50 -1.29 8.89
N ILE A 49 -4.66 -2.39 9.60
CA ILE A 49 -3.60 -3.33 9.88
C ILE A 49 -3.19 -4.05 8.58
N ASN A 50 -1.88 -4.10 8.31
CA ASN A 50 -1.30 -4.95 7.29
C ASN A 50 -0.96 -6.31 7.92
N ALA A 51 -1.63 -7.37 7.47
CA ALA A 51 -1.51 -8.72 8.04
C ALA A 51 -0.07 -9.25 8.02
N VAL A 52 0.69 -9.00 6.95
CA VAL A 52 2.08 -9.46 6.82
C VAL A 52 2.97 -8.79 7.85
N LYS A 53 2.84 -7.46 8.00
CA LYS A 53 3.60 -6.69 9.00
C LYS A 53 3.26 -7.11 10.43
N ALA A 54 1.97 -7.31 10.70
CA ALA A 54 1.51 -7.73 12.03
C ALA A 54 1.99 -9.14 12.37
N LEU A 55 1.83 -10.11 11.46
CA LEU A 55 2.27 -11.48 11.68
C LEU A 55 3.80 -11.58 11.79
N SER A 56 4.56 -10.80 11.01
CA SER A 56 6.03 -10.75 11.13
C SER A 56 6.48 -10.29 12.53
N LYS A 57 5.85 -9.26 13.10
CA LYS A 57 6.15 -8.81 14.47
C LYS A 57 5.85 -9.90 15.50
N ILE A 58 4.74 -10.61 15.36
CA ILE A 58 4.37 -11.73 16.23
C ILE A 58 5.43 -12.83 16.14
N LEU A 59 5.76 -13.27 14.91
CA LEU A 59 6.76 -14.33 14.69
C LEU A 59 8.14 -13.98 15.25
N SER A 60 8.53 -12.69 15.18
CA SER A 60 9.79 -12.23 15.77
C SER A 60 9.81 -12.28 17.30
N ALA A 61 8.65 -12.24 17.95
CA ALA A 61 8.54 -12.30 19.39
C ALA A 61 8.42 -13.76 19.93
N LEU A 62 8.09 -14.72 19.04
CA LEU A 62 7.99 -16.12 19.45
C LEU A 62 9.38 -16.74 19.65
N ASN A 63 9.64 -17.22 20.86
CA ASN A 63 10.85 -17.95 21.19
C ASN A 63 10.72 -19.44 20.86
N LYS A 64 11.85 -20.13 20.70
CA LYS A 64 11.92 -21.58 20.45
C LYS A 64 11.05 -22.04 19.28
N THR A 65 11.06 -21.26 18.19
CA THR A 65 10.34 -21.58 16.97
C THR A 65 11.25 -21.49 15.75
N GLU A 66 11.05 -22.36 14.78
CA GLU A 66 11.69 -22.30 13.47
C GLU A 66 10.65 -21.91 12.42
N LEU A 67 11.02 -21.09 11.43
CA LEU A 67 10.15 -20.63 10.36
C LEU A 67 10.35 -21.49 9.11
N CYS A 68 9.30 -22.16 8.64
CA CYS A 68 9.31 -22.98 7.43
C CYS A 68 8.69 -22.27 6.25
N GLU A 69 7.51 -21.68 6.44
CA GLU A 69 6.75 -21.01 5.39
C GLU A 69 6.20 -19.69 5.92
N PHE A 70 6.08 -18.69 5.03
CA PHE A 70 5.44 -17.42 5.35
C PHE A 70 4.91 -16.78 4.08
N SER A 71 3.63 -16.43 4.07
CA SER A 71 3.00 -15.77 2.93
C SER A 71 1.87 -14.85 3.39
N GLY A 72 1.56 -13.85 2.56
CA GLY A 72 0.43 -12.96 2.78
C GLY A 72 0.27 -11.92 1.68
N GLY A 73 -0.99 -11.46 1.52
CA GLY A 73 -1.37 -10.53 0.48
C GLY A 73 -1.56 -11.18 -0.89
N LEU A 74 -2.46 -10.62 -1.68
CA LEU A 74 -2.83 -11.13 -3.00
C LEU A 74 -2.57 -10.15 -4.14
N MET A 75 -2.56 -8.85 -3.83
CA MET A 75 -2.42 -7.77 -4.80
C MET A 75 -1.48 -6.70 -4.25
N ASP A 76 -0.59 -6.18 -5.08
CA ASP A 76 0.38 -5.14 -4.70
C ASP A 76 -0.27 -3.82 -4.26
N ASN A 77 -1.42 -3.50 -4.85
CA ASN A 77 -2.20 -2.29 -4.56
C ASN A 77 -3.31 -2.48 -3.51
N ALA A 78 -3.30 -3.59 -2.78
CA ALA A 78 -4.21 -3.84 -1.68
C ALA A 78 -3.45 -4.01 -0.36
N ILE A 79 -4.04 -3.54 0.74
CA ILE A 79 -3.53 -3.78 2.10
C ILE A 79 -3.85 -5.25 2.45
N PRO A 80 -2.86 -6.10 2.75
CA PRO A 80 -3.07 -7.51 3.09
C PRO A 80 -4.06 -7.71 4.23
N ARG A 81 -5.10 -8.53 3.95
CA ARG A 81 -6.17 -8.87 4.90
C ARG A 81 -5.87 -10.12 5.71
N GLU A 82 -4.94 -10.92 5.23
CA GLU A 82 -4.52 -12.16 5.87
C GLU A 82 -3.06 -12.45 5.59
N ALA A 83 -2.45 -13.19 6.50
CA ALA A 83 -1.13 -13.77 6.36
C ALA A 83 -1.06 -15.07 7.14
N SER A 84 -0.23 -16.00 6.68
CA SER A 84 -0.01 -17.29 7.35
C SER A 84 1.46 -17.66 7.34
N ALA A 85 1.88 -18.33 8.39
CA ALA A 85 3.22 -18.90 8.52
C ALA A 85 3.14 -20.33 9.02
N VAL A 86 4.01 -21.20 8.54
CA VAL A 86 4.23 -22.52 9.16
C VAL A 86 5.51 -22.46 9.97
N ILE A 87 5.37 -22.76 11.24
CA ILE A 87 6.46 -22.81 12.19
C ILE A 87 6.63 -24.23 12.74
N ARG A 88 7.86 -24.58 13.19
CA ARG A 88 8.10 -25.77 13.99
C ARG A 88 8.41 -25.39 15.41
N ALA A 89 7.84 -26.14 16.34
CA ALA A 89 8.02 -25.95 17.78
C ALA A 89 7.55 -27.21 18.54
N ASP A 90 7.95 -27.36 19.80
CA ASP A 90 7.45 -28.43 20.66
C ASP A 90 6.39 -27.93 21.66
N GLU A 91 6.43 -26.68 22.05
CA GLU A 91 5.62 -26.10 23.17
C GLU A 91 4.43 -25.29 22.61
N LYS A 92 3.42 -25.97 22.03
CA LYS A 92 2.24 -25.34 21.43
C LYS A 92 1.49 -24.41 22.39
N ASP A 93 1.27 -24.88 23.64
CA ASP A 93 0.43 -24.14 24.59
C ASP A 93 1.06 -22.80 25.00
N GLU A 94 2.39 -22.72 25.08
CA GLU A 94 3.10 -21.46 25.35
C GLU A 94 2.93 -20.47 24.18
N ILE A 95 3.00 -20.97 22.95
CA ILE A 95 2.80 -20.17 21.76
C ILE A 95 1.35 -19.66 21.70
N GLU A 96 0.38 -20.53 21.94
CA GLU A 96 -1.05 -20.17 21.93
C GLU A 96 -1.37 -19.08 22.94
N ALA A 97 -0.81 -19.18 24.16
CA ALA A 97 -0.96 -18.15 25.19
C ALA A 97 -0.36 -16.79 24.75
N GLN A 98 0.78 -16.79 24.04
CA GLN A 98 1.37 -15.56 23.48
C GLN A 98 0.51 -14.98 22.35
N LEU A 99 -0.02 -15.83 21.46
CA LEU A 99 -0.89 -15.41 20.37
C LEU A 99 -2.19 -14.77 20.89
N ASP A 100 -2.74 -15.26 22.00
CA ASP A 100 -3.92 -14.68 22.66
C ASP A 100 -3.64 -13.25 23.15
N LEU A 101 -2.45 -12.98 23.68
CA LEU A 101 -2.06 -11.62 24.05
C LEU A 101 -1.94 -10.71 22.84
N PHE A 102 -1.24 -11.13 21.80
CA PHE A 102 -1.14 -10.37 20.55
C PHE A 102 -2.51 -10.13 19.89
N SER A 103 -3.41 -11.12 19.92
CA SER A 103 -4.77 -10.97 19.42
C SER A 103 -5.53 -9.85 20.13
N LYS A 104 -5.41 -9.77 21.46
CA LYS A 104 -6.02 -8.70 22.26
C LYS A 104 -5.42 -7.33 21.93
N GLU A 105 -4.10 -7.23 21.80
CA GLU A 105 -3.42 -5.99 21.41
C GLU A 105 -3.82 -5.51 20.02
N LEU A 106 -3.85 -6.40 19.03
CA LEU A 106 -4.26 -6.05 17.67
C LEU A 106 -5.71 -5.58 17.62
N LYS A 107 -6.64 -6.27 18.31
CA LYS A 107 -8.05 -5.85 18.41
C LYS A 107 -8.21 -4.49 19.11
N ALA A 108 -7.38 -4.17 20.07
CA ALA A 108 -7.38 -2.88 20.74
C ALA A 108 -6.82 -1.75 19.86
N SER A 109 -5.91 -2.07 18.93
CA SER A 109 -5.26 -1.09 18.06
C SER A 109 -6.09 -0.68 16.83
N SER A 110 -7.09 -1.46 16.43
CA SER A 110 -7.94 -1.19 15.28
C SER A 110 -9.41 -1.30 15.62
N LYS A 111 -10.17 -0.25 15.32
CA LYS A 111 -11.64 -0.23 15.51
C LYS A 111 -12.39 -0.91 14.36
N ASP A 112 -11.77 -0.97 13.19
CA ASP A 112 -12.40 -1.46 11.96
C ASP A 112 -12.25 -2.97 11.81
N ASP A 113 -11.17 -3.56 12.36
CA ASP A 113 -10.83 -4.99 12.21
C ASP A 113 -11.57 -5.89 13.22
N THR A 114 -12.90 -5.76 13.27
CA THR A 114 -13.75 -6.47 14.26
C THR A 114 -13.78 -7.98 14.09
N ALA A 115 -13.53 -8.48 12.87
CA ALA A 115 -13.50 -9.90 12.54
C ALA A 115 -12.09 -10.53 12.65
N LEU A 116 -11.10 -9.78 13.19
CA LEU A 116 -9.72 -10.26 13.35
C LEU A 116 -9.66 -11.54 14.15
N THR A 117 -9.00 -12.54 13.58
CA THR A 117 -8.66 -13.81 14.22
C THR A 117 -7.18 -14.12 14.06
N LEU A 118 -6.58 -14.61 15.12
CA LEU A 118 -5.20 -15.12 15.15
C LEU A 118 -5.26 -16.54 15.72
N THR A 119 -4.90 -17.52 14.91
CA THR A 119 -5.03 -18.95 15.26
C THR A 119 -3.71 -19.69 15.12
N ILE A 120 -3.58 -20.82 15.83
CA ILE A 120 -2.52 -21.80 15.66
C ILE A 120 -3.13 -23.20 15.55
N GLU A 121 -2.86 -23.89 14.47
CA GLU A 121 -3.38 -25.23 14.20
C GLU A 121 -2.25 -26.17 13.80
N PRO A 122 -2.33 -27.48 14.13
CA PRO A 122 -1.38 -28.46 13.61
C PRO A 122 -1.32 -28.41 12.08
N ALA A 123 -0.13 -28.52 11.52
CA ALA A 123 0.09 -28.50 10.07
C ALA A 123 1.04 -29.62 9.65
N GLU A 124 0.84 -30.13 8.42
CA GLU A 124 1.85 -30.90 7.73
C GLU A 124 2.79 -29.95 6.99
N CYS A 125 4.09 -30.12 7.17
CA CYS A 125 5.09 -29.27 6.54
C CYS A 125 6.27 -30.13 6.05
N SER A 126 6.45 -30.17 4.75
CA SER A 126 7.59 -30.82 4.09
C SER A 126 8.79 -29.86 3.92
N ALA A 127 8.57 -28.56 4.03
CA ALA A 127 9.64 -27.58 3.92
C ALA A 127 10.58 -27.63 5.13
N LEU A 128 11.88 -27.59 4.87
CA LEU A 128 12.87 -27.41 5.93
C LEU A 128 12.76 -25.98 6.48
N PRO A 129 13.03 -25.78 7.78
CA PRO A 129 13.03 -24.45 8.36
C PRO A 129 14.20 -23.61 7.85
N LEU A 130 14.04 -22.30 7.90
CA LEU A 130 15.14 -21.37 7.73
C LEU A 130 16.20 -21.58 8.81
N THR A 131 17.46 -21.28 8.50
CA THR A 131 18.48 -21.08 9.53
C THR A 131 18.05 -19.96 10.48
N ASP A 132 18.54 -19.97 11.72
CA ASP A 132 18.20 -18.90 12.68
C ASP A 132 18.57 -17.51 12.14
N GLU A 133 19.74 -17.38 11.49
CA GLU A 133 20.18 -16.15 10.84
C GLU A 133 19.25 -15.69 9.71
N CYS A 134 18.84 -16.61 8.82
CA CYS A 134 17.89 -16.27 7.74
C CYS A 134 16.50 -15.93 8.26
N LYS A 135 16.01 -16.61 9.32
CA LYS A 135 14.76 -16.26 10.00
C LYS A 135 14.80 -14.82 10.52
N ASP A 136 15.85 -14.49 11.26
CA ASP A 136 16.01 -13.16 11.85
C ASP A 136 16.14 -12.09 10.74
N ASN A 137 16.87 -12.40 9.67
CA ASN A 137 17.03 -11.49 8.54
C ASN A 137 15.73 -11.25 7.77
N VAL A 138 14.96 -12.30 7.48
CA VAL A 138 13.65 -12.22 6.79
C VAL A 138 12.65 -11.42 7.61
N LEU A 139 12.49 -11.76 8.89
CA LEU A 139 11.57 -11.04 9.78
C LEU A 139 12.06 -9.62 10.04
N GLY A 140 13.38 -9.42 10.18
CA GLY A 140 14.02 -8.11 10.30
C GLY A 140 13.72 -7.22 9.11
N PHE A 141 13.91 -7.69 7.86
CA PHE A 141 13.57 -6.94 6.66
C PHE A 141 12.10 -6.51 6.64
N ILE A 142 11.19 -7.46 6.91
CA ILE A 142 9.75 -7.14 6.92
C ILE A 142 9.44 -6.10 8.00
N ASN A 143 10.03 -6.19 9.19
CA ASN A 143 9.78 -5.26 10.29
C ASN A 143 10.41 -3.89 10.06
N ASP A 144 11.64 -3.82 9.52
CA ASP A 144 12.39 -2.58 9.25
C ASP A 144 11.84 -1.81 8.05
N SER A 145 11.29 -2.50 7.04
CA SER A 145 10.68 -1.83 5.89
C SER A 145 9.53 -0.94 6.33
N GLN A 146 9.49 0.29 5.82
CA GLN A 146 8.37 1.21 6.07
C GLN A 146 7.07 0.66 5.47
N ASN A 147 5.92 1.05 6.03
CA ASN A 147 4.60 0.69 5.51
C ASN A 147 3.53 1.67 5.98
N GLY A 148 2.50 1.90 5.18
CA GLY A 148 1.42 2.83 5.47
C GLY A 148 1.69 4.25 4.99
N VAL A 149 1.12 5.23 5.66
CA VAL A 149 1.35 6.65 5.38
C VAL A 149 2.74 7.06 5.88
N ILE A 150 3.57 7.58 4.98
CA ILE A 150 4.91 8.09 5.27
C ILE A 150 4.88 9.58 5.52
N ALA A 151 4.11 10.32 4.70
CA ALA A 151 3.94 11.76 4.85
C ALA A 151 2.55 12.22 4.43
N MET A 152 2.06 13.25 5.11
CA MET A 152 0.85 14.00 4.74
C MET A 152 1.21 15.28 3.99
N SER A 153 0.37 15.69 3.06
CA SER A 153 0.57 16.92 2.27
C SER A 153 0.56 18.16 3.17
N GLN A 154 1.55 19.03 2.95
CA GLN A 154 1.61 20.33 3.62
C GLN A 154 0.69 21.37 2.95
N SER A 155 0.44 21.22 1.64
CA SER A 155 -0.35 22.16 0.84
C SER A 155 -1.84 21.83 0.84
N ILE A 156 -2.22 20.56 0.95
CA ILE A 156 -3.63 20.11 0.89
C ILE A 156 -3.97 19.31 2.15
N LYS A 157 -4.78 19.92 3.00
CA LYS A 157 -5.19 19.31 4.28
C LYS A 157 -5.90 17.96 4.06
N GLY A 158 -5.46 16.94 4.79
CA GLY A 158 -6.06 15.60 4.78
C GLY A 158 -5.64 14.72 3.60
N LEU A 159 -4.81 15.22 2.68
CA LEU A 159 -4.25 14.42 1.60
C LEU A 159 -3.00 13.67 2.05
N VAL A 160 -2.92 12.38 1.75
CA VAL A 160 -1.67 11.62 1.85
C VAL A 160 -0.72 12.12 0.74
N GLU A 161 0.49 12.54 1.11
CA GLU A 161 1.53 12.92 0.16
C GLU A 161 2.28 11.67 -0.31
N THR A 162 2.78 10.87 0.63
CA THR A 162 3.66 9.73 0.36
C THR A 162 3.23 8.51 1.17
N SER A 163 3.14 7.36 0.53
CA SER A 163 2.81 6.09 1.17
C SER A 163 3.58 4.92 0.57
N LEU A 164 3.71 3.86 1.37
CA LEU A 164 4.28 2.57 0.98
C LEU A 164 3.36 1.45 1.46
N ASN A 165 3.03 0.51 0.59
CA ASN A 165 2.25 -0.67 0.96
C ASN A 165 3.02 -1.94 0.64
N LEU A 166 3.32 -2.76 1.64
CA LEU A 166 3.72 -4.14 1.45
C LEU A 166 2.46 -4.91 1.03
N GLY A 167 2.32 -5.20 -0.27
CA GLY A 167 1.10 -5.78 -0.83
C GLY A 167 1.13 -7.29 -0.97
N ILE A 168 2.28 -7.87 -1.29
CA ILE A 168 2.45 -9.32 -1.47
C ILE A 168 3.76 -9.74 -0.83
N MET A 169 3.74 -10.88 -0.14
CA MET A 169 4.93 -11.51 0.37
C MET A 169 4.81 -13.04 0.31
N LYS A 170 5.87 -13.69 -0.11
CA LYS A 170 5.97 -15.15 -0.19
C LYS A 170 7.39 -15.62 0.12
N LEU A 171 7.53 -16.48 1.12
CA LEU A 171 8.75 -17.21 1.37
C LEU A 171 8.77 -18.48 0.51
N GLU A 172 9.67 -18.52 -0.47
CA GLU A 172 9.90 -19.67 -1.33
C GLU A 172 11.02 -20.56 -0.77
N GLU A 173 11.39 -21.58 -1.50
CA GLU A 173 12.41 -22.56 -1.07
C GLU A 173 13.77 -21.90 -0.84
N THR A 174 14.20 -21.03 -1.74
CA THR A 174 15.54 -20.42 -1.76
C THR A 174 15.57 -18.91 -1.58
N LYS A 175 14.40 -18.27 -1.54
CA LYS A 175 14.31 -16.80 -1.42
C LYS A 175 12.98 -16.34 -0.82
N LEU A 176 13.03 -15.16 -0.20
CA LEU A 176 11.85 -14.35 0.11
C LEU A 176 11.56 -13.45 -1.08
N LEU A 177 10.29 -13.41 -1.51
CA LEU A 177 9.77 -12.47 -2.50
C LEU A 177 8.84 -11.48 -1.82
N VAL A 178 9.06 -10.18 -2.06
CA VAL A 178 8.18 -9.12 -1.52
C VAL A 178 7.90 -8.10 -2.61
N SER A 179 6.62 -7.71 -2.74
CA SER A 179 6.19 -6.65 -3.65
C SER A 179 5.56 -5.51 -2.87
N PHE A 180 6.07 -4.30 -3.12
CA PHE A 180 5.56 -3.06 -2.57
C PHE A 180 4.93 -2.18 -3.64
N SER A 181 3.90 -1.43 -3.26
CA SER A 181 3.36 -0.32 -4.03
C SER A 181 3.73 1.00 -3.36
N LEU A 182 4.46 1.86 -4.09
CA LEU A 182 4.89 3.18 -3.66
C LEU A 182 4.04 4.23 -4.32
N ARG A 183 3.65 5.27 -3.57
CA ARG A 183 2.91 6.42 -4.11
C ARG A 183 3.40 7.70 -3.47
N SER A 184 3.52 8.76 -4.27
CA SER A 184 3.75 10.12 -3.76
C SER A 184 3.22 11.15 -4.73
N SER A 185 2.63 12.24 -4.20
CA SER A 185 2.28 13.43 -4.98
C SER A 185 3.48 14.36 -5.25
N LYS A 186 4.69 13.98 -4.78
CA LYS A 186 5.96 14.64 -5.08
C LYS A 186 6.97 13.65 -5.65
N ASN A 187 7.56 13.96 -6.81
CA ASN A 187 8.53 13.08 -7.47
C ASN A 187 9.79 12.88 -6.61
N SER A 188 10.30 13.95 -5.98
CA SER A 188 11.45 13.87 -5.08
C SER A 188 11.21 12.99 -3.84
N ALA A 189 10.01 13.05 -3.26
CA ALA A 189 9.66 12.20 -2.11
C ALA A 189 9.46 10.73 -2.53
N LYS A 190 8.91 10.47 -3.74
CA LYS A 190 8.85 9.13 -4.31
C LYS A 190 10.25 8.53 -4.47
N GLU A 191 11.18 9.29 -5.03
CA GLU A 191 12.57 8.86 -5.21
C GLU A 191 13.26 8.60 -3.87
N ALA A 192 13.11 9.49 -2.90
CA ALA A 192 13.67 9.30 -1.56
C ALA A 192 13.13 8.03 -0.88
N LEU A 193 11.83 7.73 -1.04
CA LEU A 193 11.22 6.50 -0.52
C LEU A 193 11.78 5.25 -1.23
N CYS A 194 11.93 5.29 -2.56
CA CYS A 194 12.57 4.21 -3.33
C CYS A 194 14.00 3.94 -2.83
N ASN A 195 14.79 4.99 -2.64
CA ASN A 195 16.16 4.88 -2.15
C ASN A 195 16.23 4.32 -0.72
N SER A 196 15.30 4.73 0.15
CA SER A 196 15.19 4.21 1.52
C SER A 196 14.86 2.71 1.53
N LEU A 197 13.90 2.28 0.71
CA LEU A 197 13.53 0.87 0.59
C LEU A 197 14.66 0.05 -0.03
N CYS A 198 15.34 0.57 -1.05
CA CYS A 198 16.53 -0.05 -1.64
C CYS A 198 17.64 -0.24 -0.61
N ALA A 199 17.96 0.79 0.18
CA ALA A 199 18.96 0.71 1.24
C ALA A 199 18.58 -0.31 2.33
N CYS A 200 17.29 -0.39 2.70
CA CYS A 200 16.78 -1.42 3.59
C CYS A 200 16.99 -2.82 3.00
N THR A 201 16.64 -3.01 1.72
CA THR A 201 16.80 -4.29 1.00
C THR A 201 18.27 -4.74 0.97
N VAL A 202 19.19 -3.84 0.60
CA VAL A 202 20.62 -4.14 0.52
C VAL A 202 21.19 -4.50 1.89
N ARG A 203 20.79 -3.83 2.96
CA ARG A 203 21.20 -4.14 4.34
C ARG A 203 20.85 -5.57 4.74
N HIS A 204 19.73 -6.10 4.22
CA HIS A 204 19.27 -7.46 4.44
C HIS A 204 19.74 -8.45 3.34
N GLY A 205 20.75 -8.08 2.55
CA GLY A 205 21.35 -8.94 1.54
C GLY A 205 20.48 -9.22 0.31
N GLY A 206 19.43 -8.44 0.10
CA GLY A 206 18.49 -8.61 -1.00
C GLY A 206 18.83 -7.81 -2.24
N SER A 207 18.15 -8.14 -3.34
CA SER A 207 18.11 -7.39 -4.58
C SER A 207 16.80 -6.61 -4.69
N PHE A 208 16.88 -5.42 -5.30
CA PHE A 208 15.79 -4.47 -5.46
C PHE A 208 15.59 -4.13 -6.93
N SER A 209 14.34 -4.14 -7.40
CA SER A 209 13.99 -3.70 -8.74
C SER A 209 12.70 -2.88 -8.74
N LEU A 210 12.63 -1.88 -9.63
CA LEU A 210 11.44 -1.05 -9.83
C LEU A 210 10.81 -1.35 -11.18
N HIS A 211 9.47 -1.27 -11.23
CA HIS A 211 8.71 -1.36 -12.47
C HIS A 211 7.39 -0.59 -12.38
N GLY A 212 6.76 -0.35 -13.52
CA GLY A 212 5.49 0.35 -13.59
C GLY A 212 5.55 1.77 -13.00
N GLU A 213 6.68 2.45 -13.18
CA GLU A 213 6.85 3.81 -12.71
C GLU A 213 6.05 4.80 -13.52
N TYR A 214 5.42 5.74 -12.83
CA TYR A 214 4.77 6.90 -13.42
C TYR A 214 4.95 8.14 -12.54
N PRO A 215 5.01 9.35 -13.18
CA PRO A 215 5.30 10.58 -12.46
C PRO A 215 4.10 11.09 -11.66
N ALA A 216 4.40 11.89 -10.63
CA ALA A 216 3.41 12.68 -9.93
C ALA A 216 3.00 13.90 -10.75
N TRP A 217 1.75 14.31 -10.58
CA TRP A 217 1.32 15.66 -10.92
C TRP A 217 1.29 16.49 -9.64
N GLU A 218 2.37 17.25 -9.45
CA GLU A 218 2.53 18.05 -8.24
C GLU A 218 1.55 19.22 -8.20
N TYR A 219 1.09 19.57 -7.01
CA TYR A 219 0.19 20.70 -6.84
C TYR A 219 0.89 22.02 -7.17
N ASN A 220 0.33 22.78 -8.08
CA ASN A 220 0.81 24.11 -8.41
C ASN A 220 -0.02 25.16 -7.64
N GLU A 221 0.63 25.95 -6.81
CA GLU A 221 -0.03 27.03 -6.04
C GLU A 221 -0.62 28.12 -6.93
N VAL A 222 0.02 28.39 -8.08
CA VAL A 222 -0.40 29.39 -9.07
C VAL A 222 -0.86 28.71 -10.35
N SER A 223 -2.15 28.71 -10.64
CA SER A 223 -2.73 28.09 -11.84
C SER A 223 -3.83 28.96 -12.43
N ARG A 224 -3.55 29.54 -13.60
CA ARG A 224 -4.52 30.35 -14.34
C ARG A 224 -5.72 29.50 -14.80
N VAL A 225 -5.45 28.29 -15.26
CA VAL A 225 -6.52 27.36 -15.73
C VAL A 225 -7.46 27.02 -14.58
N ARG A 226 -6.93 26.67 -13.40
CA ARG A 226 -7.73 26.40 -12.20
C ARG A 226 -8.61 27.60 -11.83
N ASP A 227 -8.03 28.81 -11.82
CA ASP A 227 -8.73 29.99 -11.39
C ASP A 227 -9.87 30.36 -12.37
N VAL A 228 -9.62 30.25 -13.68
CA VAL A 228 -10.64 30.45 -14.71
C VAL A 228 -11.78 29.43 -14.59
N ILE A 229 -11.46 28.14 -14.46
CA ILE A 229 -12.48 27.09 -14.34
C ILE A 229 -13.30 27.27 -13.07
N SER A 230 -12.65 27.55 -11.93
CA SER A 230 -13.36 27.76 -10.66
C SER A 230 -14.36 28.92 -10.78
N LYS A 231 -13.94 30.04 -11.34
CA LYS A 231 -14.78 31.22 -11.54
C LYS A 231 -15.97 30.95 -12.46
N GLU A 232 -15.74 30.32 -13.61
CA GLU A 232 -16.81 30.00 -14.57
C GLU A 232 -17.76 28.93 -14.00
N TYR A 233 -17.27 27.96 -13.23
CA TYR A 233 -18.11 26.98 -12.53
C TYR A 233 -19.03 27.67 -11.51
N GLU A 234 -18.47 28.53 -10.66
CA GLU A 234 -19.23 29.29 -9.65
C GLU A 234 -20.31 30.18 -10.30
N ALA A 235 -19.99 30.84 -11.41
CA ALA A 235 -20.94 31.65 -12.18
C ALA A 235 -22.07 30.81 -12.80
N LEU A 236 -21.80 29.59 -13.22
CA LEU A 236 -22.78 28.70 -13.84
C LEU A 236 -23.67 27.98 -12.84
N ARG A 237 -23.14 27.65 -11.66
CA ARG A 237 -23.79 26.75 -10.70
C ARG A 237 -24.27 27.46 -9.45
N ASN A 238 -23.79 28.65 -9.18
CA ASN A 238 -24.00 29.37 -7.91
C ASN A 238 -23.51 28.55 -6.72
N GLU A 239 -22.45 27.74 -6.94
CA GLU A 239 -21.83 26.85 -5.96
C GLU A 239 -20.32 27.01 -6.05
N LYS A 240 -19.62 26.91 -4.91
CA LYS A 240 -18.16 26.97 -4.89
C LYS A 240 -17.55 25.76 -5.59
N CYS A 241 -16.57 26.01 -6.47
CA CYS A 241 -15.83 24.96 -7.11
C CYS A 241 -14.95 24.21 -6.09
N GLU A 242 -15.20 22.93 -5.94
CA GLU A 242 -14.42 22.09 -5.05
C GLU A 242 -13.11 21.65 -5.72
N VAL A 243 -11.99 22.10 -5.18
CA VAL A 243 -10.63 21.75 -5.65
C VAL A 243 -10.11 20.57 -4.84
N ARG A 244 -9.74 19.50 -5.52
CA ARG A 244 -9.32 18.23 -4.91
C ARG A 244 -8.00 17.72 -5.48
N ALA A 245 -7.33 16.89 -4.71
CA ALA A 245 -6.21 16.06 -5.15
C ALA A 245 -6.48 14.60 -4.80
N ILE A 246 -5.83 13.67 -5.52
CA ILE A 246 -6.04 12.25 -5.33
C ILE A 246 -4.71 11.52 -5.12
N HIS A 247 -4.69 10.57 -4.18
CA HIS A 247 -3.54 9.69 -3.93
C HIS A 247 -3.56 8.46 -4.85
N ALA A 248 -3.83 8.70 -6.14
CA ALA A 248 -3.82 7.73 -7.23
C ALA A 248 -3.31 8.42 -8.51
N GLY A 249 -2.94 7.66 -9.55
CA GLY A 249 -2.45 8.21 -10.81
C GLY A 249 -3.57 8.80 -11.67
N LEU A 250 -3.26 9.90 -12.37
CA LEU A 250 -4.05 10.48 -13.47
C LEU A 250 -3.13 10.79 -14.65
N GLU A 251 -3.68 10.82 -15.86
CA GLU A 251 -2.95 11.12 -17.09
C GLU A 251 -2.25 12.48 -17.04
N CYS A 252 -2.80 13.44 -16.28
CA CYS A 252 -2.18 14.74 -16.05
C CYS A 252 -0.75 14.64 -15.50
N GLY A 253 -0.42 13.59 -14.73
CA GLY A 253 0.94 13.35 -14.27
C GLY A 253 1.91 13.14 -15.41
N ILE A 254 1.52 12.37 -16.43
CA ILE A 254 2.34 12.11 -17.61
C ILE A 254 2.50 13.38 -18.46
N PHE A 255 1.42 14.14 -18.69
CA PHE A 255 1.48 15.39 -19.43
C PHE A 255 2.34 16.43 -18.72
N TYR A 256 2.19 16.55 -17.40
CA TYR A 256 2.96 17.48 -16.58
C TYR A 256 4.46 17.17 -16.62
N ASP A 257 4.85 15.89 -16.59
CA ASP A 257 6.24 15.45 -16.73
C ASP A 257 6.84 15.73 -18.10
N LYS A 258 6.04 15.55 -19.18
CA LYS A 258 6.52 15.66 -20.56
C LYS A 258 6.51 17.08 -21.09
N ILE A 259 5.72 17.97 -20.51
CA ILE A 259 5.54 19.35 -21.01
C ILE A 259 5.94 20.32 -19.89
N PRO A 260 7.19 20.80 -19.88
CA PRO A 260 7.66 21.72 -18.85
C PRO A 260 6.79 22.99 -18.78
N GLY A 261 6.34 23.36 -17.59
CA GLY A 261 5.52 24.54 -17.35
C GLY A 261 4.04 24.38 -17.71
N LEU A 262 3.59 23.18 -18.01
CA LEU A 262 2.18 22.92 -18.26
C LEU A 262 1.32 23.30 -17.06
N ASP A 263 0.37 24.21 -17.27
CA ASP A 263 -0.72 24.48 -16.32
C ASP A 263 -1.95 23.67 -16.73
N CYS A 264 -2.31 22.67 -15.93
CA CYS A 264 -3.38 21.75 -16.25
C CYS A 264 -4.27 21.46 -15.04
N VAL A 265 -5.47 21.00 -15.33
CA VAL A 265 -6.44 20.49 -14.36
C VAL A 265 -7.17 19.30 -14.98
N SER A 266 -7.75 18.44 -14.11
CA SER A 266 -8.59 17.33 -14.56
C SER A 266 -10.00 17.49 -14.05
N PHE A 267 -10.98 17.37 -14.92
CA PHE A 267 -12.40 17.35 -14.59
C PHE A 267 -13.17 16.58 -15.67
N GLY A 268 -14.34 16.13 -15.34
CA GLY A 268 -15.15 15.37 -16.28
C GLY A 268 -16.58 15.16 -15.78
N PRO A 269 -17.42 14.46 -16.56
CA PRO A 269 -18.75 14.08 -16.16
C PRO A 269 -18.73 13.08 -15.01
N ASN A 270 -19.87 12.90 -14.37
CA ASN A 270 -20.02 11.92 -13.29
C ASN A 270 -20.00 10.51 -13.87
N ILE A 271 -19.05 9.71 -13.43
CA ILE A 271 -18.89 8.30 -13.76
C ILE A 271 -19.04 7.51 -12.46
N TYR A 272 -19.80 6.42 -12.50
CA TYR A 272 -20.09 5.55 -11.38
C TYR A 272 -19.54 4.14 -11.67
N ASP A 273 -19.18 3.42 -10.62
CA ASP A 273 -18.68 2.05 -10.68
C ASP A 273 -17.50 1.85 -11.65
N ILE A 274 -16.57 2.84 -11.64
CA ILE A 274 -15.40 2.91 -12.51
C ILE A 274 -14.56 1.62 -12.36
N HIS A 275 -14.08 1.09 -13.49
CA HIS A 275 -13.30 -0.14 -13.59
C HIS A 275 -14.09 -1.42 -13.24
N THR A 276 -15.41 -1.38 -13.33
CA THR A 276 -16.26 -2.56 -13.17
C THR A 276 -17.15 -2.79 -14.41
N PRO A 277 -17.73 -3.98 -14.59
CA PRO A 277 -18.70 -4.22 -15.66
C PRO A 277 -19.97 -3.35 -15.60
N ASP A 278 -20.24 -2.75 -14.44
CA ASP A 278 -21.39 -1.88 -14.19
C ASP A 278 -21.05 -0.39 -14.37
N GLU A 279 -19.90 -0.07 -14.96
CA GLU A 279 -19.46 1.31 -15.19
C GLU A 279 -20.52 2.07 -16.01
N ARG A 280 -20.93 3.23 -15.51
CA ARG A 280 -21.96 4.06 -16.14
C ARG A 280 -21.68 5.54 -16.02
N LEU A 281 -22.13 6.29 -17.02
CA LEU A 281 -21.97 7.72 -17.16
C LEU A 281 -23.31 8.46 -17.00
N SER A 282 -23.32 9.57 -16.26
CA SER A 282 -24.46 10.47 -16.18
C SER A 282 -24.54 11.38 -17.41
N VAL A 283 -25.51 11.12 -18.31
CA VAL A 283 -25.70 11.91 -19.55
C VAL A 283 -25.92 13.40 -19.26
N SER A 284 -26.73 13.73 -18.24
CA SER A 284 -26.98 15.12 -17.85
C SER A 284 -25.72 15.84 -17.35
N SER A 285 -24.77 15.10 -16.77
CA SER A 285 -23.50 15.68 -16.33
C SER A 285 -22.55 15.99 -17.50
N VAL A 286 -22.62 15.22 -18.58
CA VAL A 286 -21.87 15.51 -19.82
C VAL A 286 -22.25 16.87 -20.39
N GLN A 287 -23.54 17.17 -20.48
CA GLN A 287 -24.01 18.47 -20.94
C GLN A 287 -23.47 19.61 -20.07
N ARG A 288 -23.51 19.45 -18.74
CA ARG A 288 -23.00 20.45 -17.80
C ARG A 288 -21.49 20.71 -17.96
N VAL A 289 -20.73 19.63 -18.13
CA VAL A 289 -19.27 19.73 -18.33
C VAL A 289 -18.97 20.40 -19.68
N TYR A 290 -19.72 20.08 -20.73
CA TYR A 290 -19.56 20.70 -22.06
C TYR A 290 -19.84 22.20 -22.01
N GLU A 291 -20.90 22.63 -21.34
CA GLU A 291 -21.23 24.06 -21.15
C GLU A 291 -20.11 24.81 -20.42
N LEU A 292 -19.57 24.21 -19.33
CA LEU A 292 -18.45 24.76 -18.59
C LEU A 292 -17.21 24.88 -19.50
N LEU A 293 -16.86 23.79 -20.21
CA LEU A 293 -15.68 23.75 -21.07
C LEU A 293 -15.72 24.86 -22.16
N LYS A 294 -16.87 25.06 -22.80
CA LYS A 294 -17.05 26.14 -23.79
C LYS A 294 -16.77 27.52 -23.21
N LYS A 295 -17.26 27.79 -21.97
CA LYS A 295 -17.04 29.08 -21.34
C LYS A 295 -15.57 29.28 -20.95
N VAL A 296 -14.94 28.24 -20.42
CA VAL A 296 -13.52 28.25 -20.01
C VAL A 296 -12.62 28.50 -21.20
N LEU A 297 -12.82 27.80 -22.34
CA LEU A 297 -12.04 27.99 -23.57
C LEU A 297 -12.17 29.40 -24.16
N GLY A 298 -13.30 30.07 -23.93
CA GLY A 298 -13.50 31.46 -24.34
C GLY A 298 -12.82 32.50 -23.42
N LYS A 299 -12.16 32.05 -22.31
CA LYS A 299 -11.52 32.92 -21.30
C LYS A 299 -10.01 32.65 -21.14
N LEU A 300 -9.50 31.52 -21.64
CA LEU A 300 -8.08 31.18 -21.68
C LEU A 300 -7.36 31.82 -22.85
#